data_f4683eac6aff8801559cfc57e2749c19
#
_entry.id   f4683eac6aff8801559cfc57e2749c19
#
_cell.length_a   1.000
_cell.length_b   1.000
_cell.length_c   1.000
_cell.angle_alpha   90.00
_cell.angle_beta   90.00
_cell.angle_gamma   90.00
#
_symmetry.space_group_name_H-M   'P 1'
#
loop_
_entity.id
_entity.type
_entity.pdbx_description
1 polymer ?
#
loop_
_entity_poly.entity_id
_entity_poly.type
_entity_poly.pdbx_seq_one_letter_code
_entity_poly.pdbx_strand_id
1 'polypeptide(L)'
;MIFHKEGSAYNLGIRLADKINEWLYNYEHPIQVHIGSDGDPFASHVYRHFMEQTPERDNIKYSILTNGLMFKEFYNTVPHVINNLQELGVSIDGASKETYEKLRLGGKWEKIIEGLECISELKKKHDFRFILHFVVQKDNYHEMEKIIDLGEQYGADRVWLNKIEDWGTMDDFRTQDIFKTPEYQHTLAKLVQRIHKRDDRFIECPTLISEAVRYKNKN
;
A
#
# COMPACT_ATOMS: atom_id res chain seq x y z
N MET A 1 -6.79 -8.78 -12.59
CA MET A 1 -7.12 -10.23 -12.68
C MET A 1 -8.50 -10.41 -12.07
N ILE A 2 -9.51 -10.79 -12.86
CA ILE A 2 -10.87 -11.06 -12.33
C ILE A 2 -10.80 -12.46 -11.73
N PHE A 3 -10.80 -12.56 -10.41
CA PHE A 3 -10.84 -13.85 -9.72
C PHE A 3 -12.24 -14.46 -9.91
N HIS A 4 -12.33 -15.50 -10.73
CA HIS A 4 -13.56 -16.25 -10.87
C HIS A 4 -13.92 -16.92 -9.54
N LYS A 5 -15.22 -16.89 -9.16
CA LYS A 5 -15.77 -17.59 -7.98
C LYS A 5 -15.79 -19.12 -8.12
N GLU A 6 -15.14 -19.65 -9.15
CA GLU A 6 -15.20 -21.07 -9.53
C GLU A 6 -13.83 -21.60 -9.92
N GLY A 7 -13.61 -22.89 -9.73
CA GLY A 7 -12.38 -23.58 -10.10
C GLY A 7 -11.58 -24.11 -8.91
N SER A 8 -10.62 -24.98 -9.22
CA SER A 8 -9.82 -25.68 -8.19
C SER A 8 -9.00 -24.73 -7.32
N ALA A 9 -8.44 -23.67 -7.89
CA ALA A 9 -7.64 -22.68 -7.17
C ALA A 9 -8.50 -21.85 -6.19
N TYR A 10 -9.70 -21.41 -6.62
CA TYR A 10 -10.65 -20.74 -5.75
C TYR A 10 -11.06 -21.62 -4.57
N ASN A 11 -11.48 -22.85 -4.86
CA ASN A 11 -11.90 -23.81 -3.81
C ASN A 11 -10.76 -24.15 -2.85
N LEU A 12 -9.53 -24.24 -3.33
CA LEU A 12 -8.35 -24.40 -2.47
C LEU A 12 -8.14 -23.17 -1.59
N GLY A 13 -8.23 -21.96 -2.14
CA GLY A 13 -8.10 -20.72 -1.39
C GLY A 13 -9.13 -20.60 -0.27
N ILE A 14 -10.39 -20.92 -0.53
CA ILE A 14 -11.47 -20.94 0.51
C ILE A 14 -11.13 -21.94 1.61
N ARG A 15 -10.78 -23.19 1.27
CA ARG A 15 -10.39 -24.20 2.28
C ARG A 15 -9.18 -23.80 3.12
N LEU A 16 -8.20 -23.10 2.52
CA LEU A 16 -7.05 -22.56 3.25
C LEU A 16 -7.48 -21.43 4.20
N ALA A 17 -8.33 -20.52 3.73
CA ALA A 17 -8.89 -19.46 4.56
C ALA A 17 -9.64 -20.01 5.76
N ASP A 18 -10.49 -21.02 5.57
CA ASP A 18 -11.22 -21.69 6.64
C ASP A 18 -10.28 -22.34 7.67
N LYS A 19 -9.23 -23.05 7.22
CA LYS A 19 -8.23 -23.66 8.11
C LYS A 19 -7.43 -22.64 8.89
N ILE A 20 -7.07 -21.51 8.27
CA ILE A 20 -6.35 -20.42 8.95
C ILE A 20 -7.26 -19.81 10.01
N ASN A 21 -8.55 -19.59 9.71
CA ASN A 21 -9.52 -19.07 10.67
C ASN A 21 -9.77 -20.03 11.83
N GLU A 22 -9.88 -21.34 11.56
CA GLU A 22 -9.95 -22.37 12.61
C GLU A 22 -8.72 -22.32 13.53
N TRP A 23 -7.54 -22.19 12.96
CA TRP A 23 -6.31 -22.04 13.74
C TRP A 23 -6.30 -20.75 14.55
N LEU A 24 -6.66 -19.60 13.96
CA LEU A 24 -6.75 -18.31 14.63
C LEU A 24 -7.77 -18.34 15.78
N TYR A 25 -8.88 -19.06 15.60
CA TYR A 25 -9.91 -19.22 16.63
C TYR A 25 -9.36 -19.89 17.91
N ASN A 26 -8.43 -20.83 17.75
CA ASN A 26 -7.85 -21.59 18.86
C ASN A 26 -6.52 -21.01 19.38
N TYR A 27 -5.98 -19.97 18.71
CA TYR A 27 -4.68 -19.39 19.07
C TYR A 27 -4.83 -18.31 20.14
N GLU A 28 -4.23 -18.50 21.32
CA GLU A 28 -4.44 -17.65 22.49
C GLU A 28 -3.42 -16.51 22.64
N HIS A 29 -2.27 -16.59 21.96
CA HIS A 29 -1.23 -15.57 22.10
C HIS A 29 -1.47 -14.37 21.17
N PRO A 30 -0.87 -13.19 21.48
CA PRO A 30 -0.91 -12.05 20.56
C PRO A 30 -0.33 -12.40 19.20
N ILE A 31 -1.05 -12.06 18.14
CA ILE A 31 -0.64 -12.29 16.76
C ILE A 31 -1.01 -11.11 15.87
N GLN A 32 -0.15 -10.82 14.90
CA GLN A 32 -0.42 -9.88 13.82
C GLN A 32 -0.60 -10.65 12.51
N VAL A 33 -1.72 -10.42 11.85
CA VAL A 33 -2.07 -11.01 10.56
C VAL A 33 -1.89 -9.98 9.47
N HIS A 34 -0.98 -10.25 8.52
CA HIS A 34 -0.76 -9.40 7.36
C HIS A 34 -1.58 -9.90 6.18
N ILE A 35 -2.36 -9.02 5.54
CA ILE A 35 -3.27 -9.34 4.43
C ILE A 35 -2.94 -8.45 3.23
N GLY A 36 -2.77 -9.02 2.04
CA GLY A 36 -2.63 -8.27 0.78
C GLY A 36 -1.26 -8.29 0.13
N SER A 37 -0.45 -9.35 0.34
CA SER A 37 0.84 -9.52 -0.36
C SER A 37 0.69 -10.04 -1.78
N ASP A 38 -0.38 -10.79 -2.09
CA ASP A 38 -0.63 -11.41 -3.41
C ASP A 38 -2.07 -11.13 -3.86
N GLY A 39 -2.26 -9.95 -4.42
CA GLY A 39 -3.56 -9.43 -4.84
C GLY A 39 -4.21 -8.51 -3.80
N ASP A 40 -5.31 -7.89 -4.20
CA ASP A 40 -6.00 -6.91 -3.35
C ASP A 40 -7.01 -7.58 -2.40
N PRO A 41 -6.94 -7.31 -1.08
CA PRO A 41 -7.81 -7.92 -0.08
C PRO A 41 -9.30 -7.68 -0.32
N PHE A 42 -9.67 -6.49 -0.75
CA PHE A 42 -11.07 -6.12 -0.95
C PHE A 42 -11.61 -6.53 -2.34
N ALA A 43 -10.73 -6.74 -3.32
CA ALA A 43 -11.12 -7.25 -4.63
C ALA A 43 -11.20 -8.79 -4.66
N SER A 44 -10.38 -9.48 -3.87
CA SER A 44 -10.32 -10.94 -3.84
C SER A 44 -11.47 -11.55 -3.03
N HIS A 45 -12.23 -12.45 -3.63
CA HIS A 45 -13.26 -13.21 -2.92
C HIS A 45 -12.71 -14.10 -1.80
N VAL A 46 -11.49 -14.65 -1.97
CA VAL A 46 -10.85 -15.50 -0.96
C VAL A 46 -10.44 -14.66 0.24
N TYR A 47 -9.82 -13.49 0.03
CA TYR A 47 -9.46 -12.60 1.13
C TYR A 47 -10.69 -12.06 1.86
N ARG A 48 -11.75 -11.67 1.13
CA ARG A 48 -13.00 -11.25 1.77
C ARG A 48 -13.60 -12.36 2.62
N HIS A 49 -13.71 -13.57 2.06
CA HIS A 49 -14.18 -14.73 2.83
C HIS A 49 -13.34 -14.97 4.09
N PHE A 50 -12.00 -14.91 3.98
CA PHE A 50 -11.11 -15.00 5.13
C PHE A 50 -11.43 -13.94 6.18
N MET A 51 -11.50 -12.66 5.78
CA MET A 51 -11.76 -11.54 6.68
C MET A 51 -13.17 -11.59 7.31
N GLU A 52 -14.18 -12.02 6.56
CA GLU A 52 -15.57 -12.15 7.04
C GLU A 52 -15.72 -13.27 8.08
N GLN A 53 -14.92 -14.32 7.99
CA GLN A 53 -14.97 -15.48 8.88
C GLN A 53 -13.93 -15.47 10.00
N THR A 54 -13.03 -14.47 10.01
CA THR A 54 -11.99 -14.40 11.02
C THR A 54 -12.59 -14.12 12.42
N PRO A 55 -12.08 -14.73 13.50
CA PRO A 55 -12.66 -14.55 14.83
C PRO A 55 -12.48 -13.14 15.37
N GLU A 56 -13.52 -12.62 16.04
CA GLU A 56 -13.47 -11.35 16.77
C GLU A 56 -12.75 -11.58 18.10
N ARG A 57 -11.46 -11.24 18.15
CA ARG A 57 -10.59 -11.46 19.32
C ARG A 57 -9.56 -10.35 19.47
N ASP A 58 -9.36 -9.85 20.68
CA ASP A 58 -8.48 -8.73 20.99
C ASP A 58 -6.99 -9.06 20.81
N ASN A 59 -6.61 -10.34 20.91
CA ASN A 59 -5.24 -10.80 20.70
C ASN A 59 -4.83 -10.87 19.22
N ILE A 60 -5.78 -10.70 18.29
CA ILE A 60 -5.51 -10.70 16.84
C ILE A 60 -5.50 -9.25 16.35
N LYS A 61 -4.39 -8.84 15.74
CA LYS A 61 -4.25 -7.52 15.11
C LYS A 61 -4.00 -7.69 13.61
N TYR A 62 -4.49 -6.73 12.82
CA TYR A 62 -4.43 -6.81 11.36
C TYR A 62 -3.58 -5.71 10.77
N SER A 63 -2.84 -6.06 9.73
CA SER A 63 -2.11 -5.15 8.85
C SER A 63 -2.56 -5.43 7.43
N ILE A 64 -3.12 -4.45 6.75
CA ILE A 64 -3.70 -4.62 5.41
C ILE A 64 -2.93 -3.75 4.41
N LEU A 65 -2.56 -4.36 3.27
CA LEU A 65 -2.07 -3.63 2.11
C LEU A 65 -3.08 -3.77 0.97
N THR A 66 -3.58 -2.64 0.46
CA THR A 66 -4.62 -2.59 -0.58
C THR A 66 -4.28 -1.58 -1.67
N ASN A 67 -4.89 -1.73 -2.84
CA ASN A 67 -4.90 -0.68 -3.86
C ASN A 67 -5.95 0.42 -3.60
N GLY A 68 -6.77 0.27 -2.57
CA GLY A 68 -7.76 1.24 -2.13
C GLY A 68 -9.05 1.33 -2.96
N LEU A 69 -9.11 0.73 -4.15
CA LEU A 69 -10.21 0.91 -5.10
C LEU A 69 -11.55 0.36 -4.60
N MET A 70 -11.50 -0.77 -3.87
CA MET A 70 -12.69 -1.46 -3.36
C MET A 70 -12.88 -1.26 -1.85
N PHE A 71 -12.01 -0.49 -1.19
CA PHE A 71 -12.04 -0.30 0.25
C PHE A 71 -13.38 0.25 0.73
N LYS A 72 -13.83 1.37 0.15
CA LYS A 72 -15.10 2.04 0.49
C LYS A 72 -16.33 1.11 0.39
N GLU A 73 -16.30 0.17 -0.56
CA GLU A 73 -17.41 -0.76 -0.80
C GLU A 73 -17.47 -1.88 0.24
N PHE A 74 -16.31 -2.39 0.66
CA PHE A 74 -16.26 -3.64 1.44
C PHE A 74 -15.78 -3.52 2.89
N TYR A 75 -15.20 -2.38 3.34
CA TYR A 75 -14.66 -2.30 4.72
C TYR A 75 -15.72 -2.57 5.81
N ASN A 76 -16.99 -2.20 5.55
CA ASN A 76 -18.10 -2.41 6.48
C ASN A 76 -18.53 -3.88 6.60
N THR A 77 -18.12 -4.75 5.68
CA THR A 77 -18.45 -6.19 5.75
C THR A 77 -17.54 -6.96 6.71
N VAL A 78 -16.46 -6.31 7.18
CA VAL A 78 -15.43 -6.94 8.04
C VAL A 78 -15.15 -6.09 9.31
N PRO A 79 -16.19 -5.74 10.10
CA PRO A 79 -16.05 -4.76 11.19
C PRO A 79 -15.05 -5.19 12.26
N HIS A 80 -14.95 -6.48 12.59
CA HIS A 80 -14.00 -6.99 13.57
C HIS A 80 -12.54 -6.89 13.10
N VAL A 81 -12.28 -7.02 11.80
CA VAL A 81 -10.94 -6.76 11.23
C VAL A 81 -10.61 -5.27 11.33
N ILE A 82 -11.57 -4.40 11.00
CA ILE A 82 -11.40 -2.94 11.07
C ILE A 82 -11.20 -2.47 12.51
N ASN A 83 -11.94 -3.00 13.47
CA ASN A 83 -11.81 -2.67 14.89
C ASN A 83 -10.45 -3.08 15.49
N ASN A 84 -9.82 -4.11 14.91
CA ASN A 84 -8.50 -4.61 15.32
C ASN A 84 -7.38 -4.24 14.33
N LEU A 85 -7.63 -3.27 13.44
CA LEU A 85 -6.65 -2.80 12.47
C LEU A 85 -5.51 -2.04 13.18
N GLN A 86 -4.27 -2.41 12.93
CA GLN A 86 -3.07 -1.70 13.38
C GLN A 86 -2.47 -0.85 12.27
N GLU A 87 -2.58 -1.32 11.03
CA GLU A 87 -1.96 -0.66 9.89
C GLU A 87 -2.76 -0.87 8.61
N LEU A 88 -2.97 0.20 7.87
CA LEU A 88 -3.56 0.18 6.55
C LEU A 88 -2.61 0.86 5.57
N GLY A 89 -1.98 0.07 4.71
CA GLY A 89 -1.20 0.54 3.59
C GLY A 89 -2.04 0.68 2.33
N VAL A 90 -1.92 1.79 1.63
CA VAL A 90 -2.53 1.99 0.32
C VAL A 90 -1.45 2.17 -0.74
N SER A 91 -1.43 1.28 -1.72
CA SER A 91 -0.51 1.35 -2.85
C SER A 91 -1.04 2.32 -3.91
N ILE A 92 -0.34 3.45 -4.09
CA ILE A 92 -0.72 4.50 -5.03
C ILE A 92 0.53 5.01 -5.76
N ASP A 93 0.70 4.69 -7.03
CA ASP A 93 1.92 5.01 -7.79
C ASP A 93 1.77 6.26 -8.67
N GLY A 94 0.82 7.13 -8.36
CA GLY A 94 0.61 8.41 -9.00
C GLY A 94 -0.07 9.40 -8.05
N ALA A 95 0.33 10.66 -8.10
CA ALA A 95 -0.26 11.76 -7.33
C ALA A 95 -1.09 12.70 -8.24
N SER A 96 -1.39 12.26 -9.44
CA SER A 96 -2.30 12.89 -10.40
C SER A 96 -3.08 11.81 -11.15
N LYS A 97 -4.22 12.18 -11.69
CA LYS A 97 -5.06 11.27 -12.50
C LYS A 97 -4.29 10.66 -13.65
N GLU A 98 -3.54 11.48 -14.38
CA GLU A 98 -2.78 11.06 -15.55
C GLU A 98 -1.75 9.98 -15.19
N THR A 99 -0.91 10.25 -14.18
CA THR A 99 0.14 9.32 -13.75
C THR A 99 -0.46 8.06 -13.13
N TYR A 100 -1.47 8.21 -12.27
CA TYR A 100 -2.11 7.08 -11.60
C TYR A 100 -2.76 6.11 -12.59
N GLU A 101 -3.60 6.60 -13.52
CA GLU A 101 -4.31 5.74 -14.47
C GLU A 101 -3.37 5.12 -15.52
N LYS A 102 -2.23 5.78 -15.80
CA LYS A 102 -1.16 5.23 -16.65
C LYS A 102 -0.46 4.03 -15.99
N LEU A 103 -0.13 4.13 -14.71
CA LEU A 103 0.68 3.11 -14.02
C LEU A 103 -0.16 2.00 -13.40
N ARG A 104 -1.34 2.33 -12.92
CA ARG A 104 -2.30 1.39 -12.32
C ARG A 104 -3.36 1.00 -13.34
N LEU A 105 -3.00 0.08 -14.25
CA LEU A 105 -3.89 -0.38 -15.33
C LEU A 105 -5.24 -0.85 -14.78
N GLY A 106 -6.32 -0.22 -15.27
CA GLY A 106 -7.69 -0.46 -14.80
C GLY A 106 -8.08 0.29 -13.52
N GLY A 107 -7.15 0.96 -12.88
CA GLY A 107 -7.43 1.90 -11.79
C GLY A 107 -8.17 3.14 -12.30
N LYS A 108 -9.03 3.71 -11.46
CA LYS A 108 -9.72 4.98 -11.71
C LYS A 108 -9.37 5.97 -10.62
N TRP A 109 -8.88 7.14 -11.02
CA TRP A 109 -8.46 8.20 -10.09
C TRP A 109 -9.56 8.57 -9.10
N GLU A 110 -10.77 8.76 -9.58
CA GLU A 110 -11.91 9.11 -8.76
C GLU A 110 -12.19 8.03 -7.68
N LYS A 111 -11.99 6.75 -8.02
CA LYS A 111 -12.20 5.64 -7.10
C LYS A 111 -11.15 5.55 -6.00
N ILE A 112 -9.89 5.76 -6.34
CA ILE A 112 -8.85 5.78 -5.29
C ILE A 112 -9.01 7.00 -4.38
N ILE A 113 -9.40 8.15 -4.90
CA ILE A 113 -9.70 9.34 -4.09
C ILE A 113 -10.88 9.06 -3.14
N GLU A 114 -11.98 8.49 -3.62
CA GLU A 114 -13.10 8.05 -2.76
C GLU A 114 -12.63 7.07 -1.66
N GLY A 115 -11.70 6.18 -1.98
CA GLY A 115 -11.08 5.26 -1.02
C GLY A 115 -10.27 5.99 0.05
N LEU A 116 -9.42 6.95 -0.35
CA LEU A 116 -8.62 7.77 0.58
C LEU A 116 -9.49 8.63 1.50
N GLU A 117 -10.55 9.24 0.98
CA GLU A 117 -11.54 9.99 1.76
C GLU A 117 -12.19 9.08 2.82
N CYS A 118 -12.61 7.88 2.41
CA CYS A 118 -13.21 6.90 3.31
C CYS A 118 -12.22 6.48 4.43
N ILE A 119 -10.95 6.22 4.09
CA ILE A 119 -9.90 5.87 5.05
C ILE A 119 -9.63 7.02 6.02
N SER A 120 -9.56 8.27 5.51
CA SER A 120 -9.37 9.46 6.33
C SER A 120 -10.51 9.63 7.37
N GLU A 121 -11.76 9.41 6.97
CA GLU A 121 -12.90 9.46 7.89
C GLU A 121 -12.90 8.28 8.89
N LEU A 122 -12.48 7.09 8.44
CA LEU A 122 -12.35 5.92 9.30
C LEU A 122 -11.29 6.14 10.40
N LYS A 123 -10.15 6.74 10.03
CA LYS A 123 -9.05 7.06 10.94
C LYS A 123 -9.46 8.00 12.08
N LYS A 124 -10.46 8.85 11.89
CA LYS A 124 -11.00 9.70 12.98
C LYS A 124 -11.72 8.89 14.08
N LYS A 125 -12.12 7.66 13.78
CA LYS A 125 -12.89 6.78 14.66
C LYS A 125 -12.11 5.59 15.19
N HIS A 126 -11.01 5.23 14.52
CA HIS A 126 -10.19 4.06 14.83
C HIS A 126 -8.71 4.45 14.88
N ASP A 127 -7.99 3.91 15.85
CA ASP A 127 -6.56 4.13 16.02
C ASP A 127 -5.76 3.08 15.24
N PHE A 128 -5.37 3.42 14.01
CA PHE A 128 -4.48 2.62 13.17
C PHE A 128 -3.51 3.53 12.41
N ARG A 129 -2.37 2.97 12.01
CA ARG A 129 -1.45 3.68 11.12
C ARG A 129 -1.94 3.62 9.68
N PHE A 130 -2.07 4.77 9.05
CA PHE A 130 -2.37 4.90 7.63
C PHE A 130 -1.10 5.25 6.85
N ILE A 131 -0.72 4.41 5.88
CA ILE A 131 0.51 4.56 5.10
C ILE A 131 0.18 4.61 3.61
N LEU A 132 0.69 5.62 2.91
CA LEU A 132 0.72 5.63 1.45
C LEU A 132 2.02 4.98 0.96
N HIS A 133 1.91 3.96 0.12
CA HIS A 133 3.04 3.30 -0.54
C HIS A 133 3.14 3.79 -1.99
N PHE A 134 4.34 4.28 -2.34
CA PHE A 134 4.64 4.84 -3.66
C PHE A 134 5.92 4.23 -4.20
N VAL A 135 5.82 3.45 -5.28
CA VAL A 135 6.96 2.84 -5.94
C VAL A 135 7.50 3.80 -7.00
N VAL A 136 8.64 4.41 -6.70
CA VAL A 136 9.29 5.40 -7.57
C VAL A 136 9.87 4.72 -8.81
N GLN A 137 9.47 5.19 -9.98
CA GLN A 137 9.88 4.70 -11.29
C GLN A 137 9.92 5.84 -12.33
N LYS A 138 10.34 5.52 -13.55
CA LYS A 138 10.52 6.50 -14.65
C LYS A 138 9.31 7.41 -14.86
N ASP A 139 8.11 6.87 -14.77
CA ASP A 139 6.90 7.59 -15.13
C ASP A 139 6.28 8.41 -13.99
N ASN A 140 6.81 8.31 -12.76
CA ASN A 140 6.23 8.99 -11.60
C ASN A 140 7.21 9.72 -10.67
N TYR A 141 8.54 9.59 -10.85
CA TYR A 141 9.51 10.21 -9.93
C TYR A 141 9.32 11.73 -9.76
N HIS A 142 8.79 12.40 -10.76
CA HIS A 142 8.51 13.84 -10.73
C HIS A 142 7.33 14.20 -9.81
N GLU A 143 6.59 13.21 -9.33
CA GLU A 143 5.46 13.37 -8.41
C GLU A 143 5.80 13.04 -6.94
N MET A 144 7.08 12.79 -6.61
CA MET A 144 7.48 12.45 -5.23
C MET A 144 7.11 13.53 -4.19
N GLU A 145 7.12 14.81 -4.55
CA GLU A 145 6.65 15.86 -3.63
C GLU A 145 5.11 15.89 -3.55
N LYS A 146 4.42 15.69 -4.66
CA LYS A 146 2.95 15.70 -4.72
C LYS A 146 2.32 14.55 -3.93
N ILE A 147 2.95 13.36 -3.93
CA ILE A 147 2.42 12.24 -3.14
C ILE A 147 2.54 12.50 -1.63
N ILE A 148 3.54 13.26 -1.21
CA ILE A 148 3.68 13.70 0.18
C ILE A 148 2.53 14.66 0.52
N ASP A 149 2.24 15.64 -0.35
CA ASP A 149 1.11 16.56 -0.17
C ASP A 149 -0.23 15.81 -0.11
N LEU A 150 -0.39 14.79 -0.96
CA LEU A 150 -1.57 13.94 -0.95
C LEU A 150 -1.70 13.16 0.38
N GLY A 151 -0.60 12.62 0.89
CA GLY A 151 -0.56 11.96 2.20
C GLY A 151 -0.98 12.90 3.33
N GLU A 152 -0.47 14.12 3.36
CA GLU A 152 -0.86 15.15 4.32
C GLU A 152 -2.34 15.50 4.21
N GLN A 153 -2.85 15.67 2.98
CA GLN A 153 -4.25 16.00 2.71
C GLN A 153 -5.22 14.96 3.28
N TYR A 154 -4.90 13.67 3.16
CA TYR A 154 -5.78 12.57 3.61
C TYR A 154 -5.42 12.03 5.00
N GLY A 155 -4.50 12.69 5.71
CA GLY A 155 -4.15 12.35 7.10
C GLY A 155 -3.39 11.03 7.23
N ALA A 156 -2.55 10.69 6.25
CA ALA A 156 -1.62 9.58 6.37
C ALA A 156 -0.65 9.84 7.55
N ASP A 157 -0.27 8.80 8.26
CA ASP A 157 0.79 8.87 9.26
C ASP A 157 2.16 8.80 8.60
N ARG A 158 2.20 8.25 7.36
CA ARG A 158 3.44 8.03 6.65
C ARG A 158 3.23 7.95 5.14
N VAL A 159 4.20 8.46 4.40
CA VAL A 159 4.38 8.21 2.97
C VAL A 159 5.67 7.43 2.79
N TRP A 160 5.55 6.21 2.26
CA TRP A 160 6.65 5.30 2.03
C TRP A 160 7.01 5.26 0.54
N LEU A 161 8.17 5.86 0.20
CA LEU A 161 8.68 5.87 -1.16
C LEU A 161 9.75 4.79 -1.33
N ASN A 162 9.46 3.80 -2.15
CA ASN A 162 10.42 2.76 -2.51
C ASN A 162 10.86 2.90 -3.96
N LYS A 163 12.12 2.56 -4.23
CA LYS A 163 12.57 2.40 -5.60
C LYS A 163 11.94 1.15 -6.22
N ILE A 164 11.58 1.22 -7.50
CA ILE A 164 11.19 0.04 -8.27
C ILE A 164 12.34 -0.98 -8.31
N GLU A 165 12.02 -2.24 -8.08
CA GLU A 165 12.98 -3.35 -8.10
C GLU A 165 12.64 -4.34 -9.22
N ASP A 166 13.67 -4.98 -9.77
CA ASP A 166 13.51 -6.04 -10.76
C ASP A 166 13.17 -7.37 -10.09
N TRP A 167 11.93 -7.79 -10.24
CA TRP A 167 11.45 -9.09 -9.74
C TRP A 167 11.50 -10.18 -10.82
N GLY A 168 12.19 -9.90 -11.96
CA GLY A 168 12.26 -10.81 -13.10
C GLY A 168 10.95 -10.92 -13.90
N THR A 169 10.02 -9.98 -13.69
CA THR A 169 8.71 -9.95 -14.34
C THR A 169 8.58 -8.89 -15.43
N MET A 170 9.61 -8.06 -15.61
CA MET A 170 9.64 -6.98 -16.60
C MET A 170 10.70 -7.25 -17.66
N ASP A 171 10.26 -7.44 -18.91
CA ASP A 171 11.17 -7.72 -20.04
C ASP A 171 12.18 -6.58 -20.31
N ASP A 172 11.84 -5.34 -19.93
CA ASP A 172 12.65 -4.16 -20.19
C ASP A 172 12.87 -3.29 -18.94
N PHE A 173 13.22 -3.93 -17.82
CA PHE A 173 13.49 -3.25 -16.55
C PHE A 173 14.58 -2.16 -16.66
N ARG A 174 15.56 -2.33 -17.58
CA ARG A 174 16.63 -1.36 -17.78
C ARG A 174 16.14 0.01 -18.24
N THR A 175 14.98 0.08 -18.89
CA THR A 175 14.36 1.34 -19.29
C THR A 175 13.87 2.16 -18.08
N GLN A 176 13.70 1.52 -16.93
CA GLN A 176 13.34 2.15 -15.67
C GLN A 176 14.54 2.73 -14.91
N ASP A 177 15.78 2.50 -15.38
CA ASP A 177 17.01 2.98 -14.71
C ASP A 177 17.23 4.49 -14.97
N ILE A 178 16.39 5.29 -14.31
CA ILE A 178 16.46 6.77 -14.33
C ILE A 178 17.31 7.33 -13.18
N PHE A 179 17.71 6.50 -12.24
CA PHE A 179 18.23 6.90 -10.94
C PHE A 179 19.56 7.67 -11.00
N LYS A 180 20.23 7.65 -12.17
CA LYS A 180 21.45 8.42 -12.45
C LYS A 180 21.22 9.64 -13.32
N THR A 181 19.98 9.90 -13.78
CA THR A 181 19.69 11.05 -14.61
C THR A 181 19.72 12.36 -13.79
N PRO A 182 20.18 13.48 -14.38
CA PRO A 182 20.22 14.78 -13.68
C PRO A 182 18.85 15.20 -13.15
N GLU A 183 17.79 14.95 -13.92
CA GLU A 183 16.41 15.31 -13.59
C GLU A 183 15.94 14.55 -12.33
N TYR A 184 16.19 13.24 -12.27
CA TYR A 184 15.88 12.45 -11.09
C TYR A 184 16.69 12.92 -9.88
N GLN A 185 18.00 13.13 -10.04
CA GLN A 185 18.87 13.58 -8.96
C GLN A 185 18.45 14.95 -8.41
N HIS A 186 18.00 15.86 -9.28
CA HIS A 186 17.44 17.16 -8.87
C HIS A 186 16.16 16.98 -8.02
N THR A 187 15.24 16.12 -8.47
CA THR A 187 13.99 15.84 -7.73
C THR A 187 14.27 15.16 -6.40
N LEU A 188 15.20 14.20 -6.38
CA LEU A 188 15.64 13.52 -5.15
C LEU A 188 16.27 14.53 -4.16
N ALA A 189 17.07 15.48 -4.64
CA ALA A 189 17.66 16.51 -3.78
C ALA A 189 16.60 17.39 -3.11
N LYS A 190 15.53 17.76 -3.82
CA LYS A 190 14.38 18.47 -3.23
C LYS A 190 13.67 17.63 -2.17
N LEU A 191 13.40 16.35 -2.47
CA LEU A 191 12.81 15.43 -1.50
C LEU A 191 13.66 15.35 -0.23
N VAL A 192 14.98 15.16 -0.35
CA VAL A 192 15.90 15.12 0.81
C VAL A 192 15.86 16.41 1.61
N GLN A 193 15.81 17.58 0.95
CA GLN A 193 15.65 18.87 1.65
C GLN A 193 14.33 18.97 2.42
N ARG A 194 13.23 18.44 1.84
CA ARG A 194 11.93 18.40 2.51
C ARG A 194 11.96 17.50 3.75
N ILE A 195 12.58 16.31 3.63
CA ILE A 195 12.76 15.38 4.79
C ILE A 195 13.56 16.06 5.90
N HIS A 196 14.69 16.71 5.59
CA HIS A 196 15.51 17.39 6.59
C HIS A 196 14.83 18.57 7.30
N LYS A 197 13.83 19.18 6.67
CA LYS A 197 13.04 20.28 7.30
C LYS A 197 11.95 19.76 8.23
N ARG A 198 11.66 18.46 8.16
CA ARG A 198 10.68 17.80 9.05
C ARG A 198 11.41 17.11 10.19
N ASP A 199 10.92 17.30 11.39
CA ASP A 199 11.40 16.60 12.59
C ASP A 199 10.49 15.40 12.94
N ASP A 200 9.95 14.76 11.94
CA ASP A 200 9.06 13.60 12.08
C ASP A 200 9.44 12.47 11.09
N ARG A 201 8.82 11.30 11.26
CA ARG A 201 9.00 10.15 10.40
C ARG A 201 7.89 10.03 9.33
N PHE A 202 7.29 11.13 8.94
CA PHE A 202 6.20 11.14 7.96
C PHE A 202 6.65 10.64 6.58
N ILE A 203 7.89 10.92 6.19
CA ILE A 203 8.45 10.49 4.91
C ILE A 203 9.48 9.40 5.15
N GLU A 204 9.23 8.20 4.67
CA GLU A 204 10.18 7.09 4.65
C GLU A 204 10.62 6.76 3.23
N CYS A 205 11.93 6.79 2.99
CA CYS A 205 12.50 6.46 1.68
C CYS A 205 13.90 5.81 1.83
N PRO A 206 14.02 4.67 2.52
CA PRO A 206 15.31 4.09 2.89
C PRO A 206 16.18 3.76 1.69
N THR A 207 15.60 3.25 0.61
CA THR A 207 16.32 2.89 -0.62
C THR A 207 16.79 4.12 -1.39
N LEU A 208 15.99 5.18 -1.45
CA LEU A 208 16.31 6.42 -2.19
C LEU A 208 17.41 7.23 -1.49
N ILE A 209 17.36 7.35 -0.14
CA ILE A 209 18.38 8.07 0.63
C ILE A 209 19.73 7.38 0.51
N SER A 210 19.79 6.05 0.58
CA SER A 210 21.04 5.31 0.45
C SER A 210 21.71 5.53 -0.92
N GLU A 211 20.92 5.74 -1.97
CA GLU A 211 21.43 6.09 -3.30
C GLU A 211 21.95 7.52 -3.36
N ALA A 212 21.24 8.48 -2.78
CA ALA A 212 21.69 9.89 -2.75
C ALA A 212 23.03 10.04 -2.04
N VAL A 213 23.26 9.31 -0.94
CA VAL A 213 24.53 9.28 -0.22
C VAL A 213 25.63 8.65 -1.06
N ARG A 214 25.36 7.54 -1.74
CA ARG A 214 26.34 6.88 -2.63
C ARG A 214 26.73 7.76 -3.83
N TYR A 215 25.82 8.53 -4.36
CA TYR A 215 26.07 9.43 -5.49
C TYR A 215 26.97 10.61 -5.08
N LYS A 216 26.73 11.24 -3.92
CA LYS A 216 27.57 12.32 -3.38
C LYS A 216 29.01 11.88 -3.09
N ASN A 217 29.23 10.63 -2.72
CA ASN A 217 30.57 10.10 -2.41
C ASN A 217 31.36 9.68 -3.64
N LYS A 218 30.78 9.72 -4.84
CA LYS A 218 31.42 9.35 -6.10
C LYS A 218 31.73 10.53 -7.03
N ASN A 219 31.25 11.71 -6.72
CA ASN A 219 31.47 12.99 -7.40
C ASN A 219 32.05 14.01 -6.42
#